data_8dd8560572c26a2ff09dc9309ecd5bee
#
_entry.id   8dd8560572c26a2ff09dc9309ecd5bee
#
_cell.length_a   1.000
_cell.length_b   1.000
_cell.length_c   1.000
_cell.angle_alpha   90.00
_cell.angle_beta   90.00
_cell.angle_gamma   90.00
#
_symmetry.space_group_name_H-M   'P 1'
#
loop_
_entity.id
_entity.type
_entity.pdbx_description
1 polymer ?
#
loop_
_entity_poly.entity_id
_entity_poly.type
_entity_poly.pdbx_seq_one_letter_code
_entity_poly.pdbx_strand_id
1 'polypeptide(L)'
;MLGQLGVLPPLVFAGESRELTERLAAVANGDAFLLQAGDCAESFDTVADSIRDRLRVILQMAVILTYFTGVPVVKIGRIAGQFAKPRSSDTETIDGIELPAFRGHIVNDVGFTAGERTADPERLLTAYNRAAATLNLLRAFTKGGFASLSSVHQWNREFVAASPAGQRYEALADEIDRAVQFMSACGINSDTLTDLRQVDFYTSHEALLLDYEEALTRQDSLTGDWYDCSAHMLWIGERTRQLDGAHVEFLRGVQNPLGCKVGPAASADEVLGLCEALNPDRQPGRLTLITRMGATKVVDLLPPLLSAVQEAGHPVVWVCDPMHGNTFTADDGRKTRHFEDVLAEVSGFFAAHRYVGTHPGGVHLELTGDDVTECLGGGAEVATSNLGDRYETMCDPRLNGSQSIELAFRLAELLRDGAR
;
A
#
# COMPACT_ATOMS: atom_id res chain seq x y z
N MET A 1 -6.92 -19.54 -21.82
CA MET A 1 -6.57 -18.32 -21.08
C MET A 1 -5.38 -18.56 -20.15
N LEU A 2 -5.45 -19.36 -19.09
CA LEU A 2 -4.34 -19.60 -18.15
C LEU A 2 -3.07 -20.10 -18.81
N GLY A 3 -3.16 -21.05 -19.78
CA GLY A 3 -2.01 -21.49 -20.55
C GLY A 3 -1.36 -20.39 -21.40
N GLN A 4 -2.10 -19.36 -21.80
CA GLN A 4 -1.53 -18.19 -22.49
C GLN A 4 -0.76 -17.31 -21.50
N LEU A 5 -1.31 -17.05 -20.30
CA LEU A 5 -0.61 -16.31 -19.25
C LEU A 5 0.70 -17.02 -18.84
N GLY A 6 0.65 -18.34 -18.71
CA GLY A 6 1.80 -19.16 -18.31
C GLY A 6 3.03 -19.07 -19.23
N VAL A 7 2.86 -18.68 -20.50
CA VAL A 7 3.96 -18.51 -21.47
C VAL A 7 4.38 -17.04 -21.67
N LEU A 8 3.66 -16.09 -21.06
CA LEU A 8 4.04 -14.67 -21.12
C LEU A 8 5.25 -14.40 -20.23
N PRO A 9 6.02 -13.33 -20.53
CA PRO A 9 7.13 -12.90 -19.67
C PRO A 9 6.66 -12.60 -18.23
N PRO A 10 7.49 -12.84 -17.21
CA PRO A 10 7.18 -12.42 -15.86
C PRO A 10 7.06 -10.89 -15.78
N LEU A 11 6.15 -10.38 -14.93
CA LEU A 11 5.98 -8.94 -14.73
C LEU A 11 7.11 -8.38 -13.85
N VAL A 12 7.57 -9.17 -12.89
CA VAL A 12 8.72 -8.87 -12.02
C VAL A 12 9.65 -10.09 -11.96
N PHE A 13 10.90 -9.89 -11.56
CA PHE A 13 11.89 -10.96 -11.44
C PHE A 13 12.11 -11.36 -9.99
N ALA A 14 12.43 -12.63 -9.77
CA ALA A 14 12.76 -13.19 -8.46
C ALA A 14 13.85 -12.39 -7.72
N GLY A 15 14.85 -11.86 -8.44
CA GLY A 15 15.90 -11.01 -7.88
C GLY A 15 15.36 -9.72 -7.25
N GLU A 16 14.38 -9.07 -7.89
CA GLU A 16 13.74 -7.87 -7.34
C GLU A 16 12.95 -8.18 -6.05
N SER A 17 12.29 -9.36 -6.00
CA SER A 17 11.59 -9.82 -4.79
C SER A 17 12.54 -10.16 -3.64
N ARG A 18 13.71 -10.78 -3.94
CA ARG A 18 14.76 -11.02 -2.94
C ARG A 18 15.32 -9.72 -2.37
N GLU A 19 15.63 -8.76 -3.23
CA GLU A 19 16.07 -7.43 -2.79
C GLU A 19 15.03 -6.77 -1.89
N LEU A 20 13.75 -6.85 -2.26
CA LEU A 20 12.68 -6.32 -1.41
C LEU A 20 12.62 -7.03 -0.05
N THR A 21 12.83 -8.36 0.01
CA THR A 21 12.89 -9.09 1.27
C THR A 21 14.01 -8.57 2.18
N GLU A 22 15.18 -8.28 1.63
CA GLU A 22 16.30 -7.68 2.38
C GLU A 22 15.96 -6.28 2.90
N ARG A 23 15.29 -5.45 2.08
CA ARG A 23 14.82 -4.12 2.50
C ARG A 23 13.77 -4.21 3.62
N LEU A 24 12.85 -5.18 3.53
CA LEU A 24 11.85 -5.42 4.58
C LEU A 24 12.46 -6.02 5.86
N ALA A 25 13.55 -6.75 5.76
CA ALA A 25 14.32 -7.19 6.93
C ALA A 25 14.87 -5.98 7.71
N ALA A 26 15.38 -4.96 7.02
CA ALA A 26 15.79 -3.71 7.67
C ALA A 26 14.59 -2.99 8.33
N VAL A 27 13.39 -3.06 7.73
CA VAL A 27 12.17 -2.52 8.37
C VAL A 27 11.83 -3.29 9.65
N ALA A 28 11.90 -4.62 9.64
CA ALA A 28 11.65 -5.45 10.82
C ALA A 28 12.60 -5.12 11.99
N ASN A 29 13.84 -4.73 11.68
CA ASN A 29 14.87 -4.35 12.65
C ASN A 29 14.78 -2.88 13.12
N GLY A 30 13.93 -2.06 12.50
CA GLY A 30 13.85 -0.63 12.79
C GLY A 30 14.85 0.26 12.03
N ASP A 31 15.60 -0.32 11.09
CA ASP A 31 16.60 0.38 10.28
C ASP A 31 16.01 1.02 9.01
N ALA A 32 14.73 0.79 8.74
CA ALA A 32 13.98 1.38 7.63
C ALA A 32 12.50 1.50 8.00
N PHE A 33 11.73 2.26 7.20
CA PHE A 33 10.28 2.42 7.35
C PHE A 33 9.56 2.01 6.07
N LEU A 34 8.42 1.31 6.16
CA LEU A 34 7.63 0.87 5.02
C LEU A 34 6.49 1.86 4.71
N LEU A 35 6.47 2.40 3.51
CA LEU A 35 5.33 3.10 2.92
C LEU A 35 4.74 2.23 1.80
N GLN A 36 3.64 1.53 2.09
CA GLN A 36 2.87 0.79 1.11
C GLN A 36 1.60 1.57 0.80
N ALA A 37 1.46 2.07 -0.44
CA ALA A 37 0.37 2.98 -0.77
C ALA A 37 -0.04 2.91 -2.25
N GLY A 38 -1.29 3.28 -2.55
CA GLY A 38 -1.83 3.36 -3.91
C GLY A 38 -3.32 3.08 -3.96
N ASP A 39 -3.82 2.60 -5.10
CA ASP A 39 -5.26 2.48 -5.32
C ASP A 39 -5.95 1.42 -4.45
N CYS A 40 -7.25 1.63 -4.21
CA CYS A 40 -8.10 0.62 -3.60
C CYS A 40 -8.41 -0.53 -4.59
N ALA A 41 -8.73 -0.17 -5.83
CA ALA A 41 -8.91 -1.07 -6.98
C ALA A 41 -8.58 -0.28 -8.24
N GLU A 42 -7.61 -0.78 -9.01
CA GLU A 42 -7.20 -0.14 -10.26
C GLU A 42 -8.22 -0.39 -11.38
N SER A 43 -8.40 0.64 -12.22
CA SER A 43 -9.18 0.54 -13.46
C SER A 43 -8.31 0.14 -14.64
N PHE A 44 -8.89 -0.62 -15.59
CA PHE A 44 -8.27 -0.83 -16.90
C PHE A 44 -8.18 0.45 -17.72
N ASP A 45 -8.99 1.47 -17.39
CA ASP A 45 -9.02 2.77 -18.05
C ASP A 45 -8.07 3.80 -17.42
N THR A 46 -7.27 3.39 -16.41
CA THR A 46 -6.30 4.27 -15.76
C THR A 46 -5.32 4.82 -16.80
N VAL A 47 -5.21 6.16 -16.86
CA VAL A 47 -4.33 6.85 -17.80
C VAL A 47 -2.94 7.09 -17.20
N ALA A 48 -1.96 7.36 -18.06
CA ALA A 48 -0.56 7.54 -17.67
C ALA A 48 -0.38 8.68 -16.65
N ASP A 49 -1.16 9.75 -16.74
CA ASP A 49 -1.09 10.89 -15.82
C ASP A 49 -1.52 10.51 -14.40
N SER A 50 -2.59 9.73 -14.23
CA SER A 50 -3.03 9.26 -12.90
C SER A 50 -1.98 8.33 -12.27
N ILE A 51 -1.30 7.49 -13.06
CA ILE A 51 -0.19 6.65 -12.58
C ILE A 51 0.98 7.52 -12.12
N ARG A 52 1.36 8.52 -12.94
CA ARG A 52 2.43 9.47 -12.61
C ARG A 52 2.11 10.24 -11.32
N ASP A 53 0.91 10.77 -11.20
CA ASP A 53 0.51 11.63 -10.08
C ASP A 53 0.37 10.82 -8.78
N ARG A 54 -0.07 9.57 -8.85
CA ARG A 54 -0.03 8.63 -7.72
C ARG A 54 1.40 8.34 -7.27
N LEU A 55 2.30 8.03 -8.21
CA LEU A 55 3.72 7.86 -7.90
C LEU A 55 4.31 9.12 -7.27
N ARG A 56 3.99 10.31 -7.81
CA ARG A 56 4.43 11.61 -7.29
C ARG A 56 4.06 11.75 -5.81
N VAL A 57 2.81 11.51 -5.43
CA VAL A 57 2.34 11.60 -4.03
C VAL A 57 3.12 10.63 -3.13
N ILE A 58 3.29 9.37 -3.54
CA ILE A 58 4.06 8.39 -2.75
C ILE A 58 5.51 8.83 -2.56
N LEU A 59 6.14 9.38 -3.58
CA LEU A 59 7.52 9.90 -3.49
C LEU A 59 7.62 11.12 -2.57
N GLN A 60 6.66 12.04 -2.63
CA GLN A 60 6.58 13.20 -1.74
C GLN A 60 6.47 12.76 -0.27
N MET A 61 5.56 11.82 0.03
CA MET A 61 5.43 11.23 1.35
C MET A 61 6.74 10.57 1.81
N ALA A 62 7.38 9.79 0.92
CA ALA A 62 8.63 9.10 1.26
C ALA A 62 9.76 10.07 1.61
N VAL A 63 9.93 11.20 0.91
CA VAL A 63 10.96 12.21 1.23
C VAL A 63 10.70 12.85 2.59
N ILE A 64 9.44 13.22 2.88
CA ILE A 64 9.05 13.75 4.18
C ILE A 64 9.40 12.75 5.29
N LEU A 65 8.95 11.51 5.15
CA LEU A 65 9.19 10.46 6.13
C LEU A 65 10.68 10.17 6.30
N THR A 66 11.46 10.04 5.22
CA THR A 66 12.90 9.80 5.27
C THR A 66 13.62 10.89 6.07
N TYR A 67 13.27 12.15 5.82
CA TYR A 67 13.92 13.26 6.52
C TYR A 67 13.68 13.21 8.04
N PHE A 68 12.44 12.94 8.47
CA PHE A 68 12.08 12.99 9.88
C PHE A 68 12.37 11.71 10.66
N THR A 69 12.34 10.55 10.00
CA THR A 69 12.71 9.27 10.65
C THR A 69 14.23 9.10 10.75
N GLY A 70 14.98 9.72 9.83
CA GLY A 70 16.42 9.51 9.71
C GLY A 70 16.79 8.13 9.14
N VAL A 71 15.81 7.34 8.69
CA VAL A 71 16.02 6.02 8.09
C VAL A 71 15.45 5.96 6.66
N PRO A 72 15.94 5.05 5.81
CA PRO A 72 15.38 4.85 4.47
C PRO A 72 13.90 4.46 4.50
N VAL A 73 13.12 4.96 3.54
CA VAL A 73 11.73 4.54 3.32
C VAL A 73 11.66 3.55 2.17
N VAL A 74 11.21 2.33 2.46
CA VAL A 74 10.88 1.31 1.45
C VAL A 74 9.52 1.66 0.84
N LYS A 75 9.48 1.86 -0.48
CA LYS A 75 8.28 2.29 -1.20
C LYS A 75 7.69 1.13 -1.97
N ILE A 76 6.47 0.72 -1.59
CA ILE A 76 5.73 -0.35 -2.27
C ILE A 76 4.40 0.23 -2.75
N GLY A 77 4.19 0.23 -4.08
CA GLY A 77 2.94 0.66 -4.68
C GLY A 77 1.86 -0.42 -4.64
N ARG A 78 0.65 -0.06 -4.26
CA ARG A 78 -0.57 -0.78 -4.60
C ARG A 78 -0.95 -0.37 -6.03
N ILE A 79 -0.11 -0.77 -6.98
CA ILE A 79 -0.12 -0.33 -8.38
C ILE A 79 0.34 -1.50 -9.25
N ALA A 80 -0.18 -1.58 -10.47
CA ALA A 80 0.18 -2.56 -11.48
C ALA A 80 -0.26 -4.00 -11.16
N GLY A 81 -1.42 -4.16 -10.51
CA GLY A 81 -1.96 -5.49 -10.19
C GLY A 81 -3.18 -5.47 -9.29
N GLN A 82 -3.52 -4.36 -8.63
CA GLN A 82 -4.66 -4.29 -7.73
C GLN A 82 -6.00 -4.20 -8.50
N PHE A 83 -6.24 -5.15 -9.41
CA PHE A 83 -7.44 -5.19 -10.25
C PHE A 83 -8.58 -6.04 -9.66
N ALA A 84 -8.32 -6.80 -8.60
CA ALA A 84 -9.30 -7.60 -7.87
C ALA A 84 -9.70 -6.92 -6.55
N LYS A 85 -10.94 -7.14 -6.13
CA LYS A 85 -11.45 -6.61 -4.85
C LYS A 85 -12.33 -7.65 -4.15
N PRO A 86 -12.04 -8.03 -2.90
CA PRO A 86 -12.92 -8.89 -2.13
C PRO A 86 -14.19 -8.12 -1.76
N ARG A 87 -15.33 -8.80 -1.81
CA ARG A 87 -16.64 -8.23 -1.50
C ARG A 87 -17.27 -8.93 -0.29
N SER A 88 -18.04 -8.19 0.49
CA SER A 88 -18.78 -8.75 1.63
C SER A 88 -20.10 -9.42 1.21
N SER A 89 -20.59 -9.13 -0.01
CA SER A 89 -21.78 -9.75 -0.60
C SER A 89 -21.45 -10.24 -2.00
N ASP A 90 -22.08 -11.31 -2.44
CA ASP A 90 -21.96 -11.84 -3.80
C ASP A 90 -22.74 -11.02 -4.82
N THR A 91 -23.74 -10.28 -4.36
CA THR A 91 -24.63 -9.47 -5.18
C THR A 91 -24.71 -8.03 -4.68
N GLU A 92 -25.11 -7.12 -5.57
CA GLU A 92 -25.47 -5.73 -5.31
C GLU A 92 -26.88 -5.48 -5.86
N THR A 93 -27.66 -4.68 -5.13
CA THR A 93 -29.03 -4.31 -5.54
C THR A 93 -29.11 -2.81 -5.74
N ILE A 94 -29.48 -2.37 -6.97
CA ILE A 94 -29.74 -0.97 -7.32
C ILE A 94 -31.12 -0.90 -7.98
N ASP A 95 -31.97 0.00 -7.52
CA ASP A 95 -33.33 0.21 -8.03
C ASP A 95 -34.16 -1.09 -8.12
N GLY A 96 -33.96 -2.00 -7.18
CA GLY A 96 -34.67 -3.28 -7.11
C GLY A 96 -34.17 -4.35 -8.09
N ILE A 97 -33.13 -4.08 -8.85
CA ILE A 97 -32.44 -5.06 -9.70
C ILE A 97 -31.24 -5.62 -8.93
N GLU A 98 -31.18 -6.93 -8.81
CA GLU A 98 -30.07 -7.64 -8.16
C GLU A 98 -29.13 -8.23 -9.22
N LEU A 99 -27.84 -7.87 -9.16
CA LEU A 99 -26.79 -8.36 -10.05
C LEU A 99 -25.57 -8.80 -9.25
N PRO A 100 -24.64 -9.62 -9.83
CA PRO A 100 -23.36 -9.93 -9.20
C PRO A 100 -22.60 -8.66 -8.80
N ALA A 101 -21.96 -8.70 -7.64
CA ALA A 101 -21.15 -7.58 -7.17
C ALA A 101 -19.97 -7.30 -8.10
N PHE A 102 -19.57 -6.04 -8.22
CA PHE A 102 -18.31 -5.68 -8.88
C PHE A 102 -17.15 -6.22 -8.08
N ARG A 103 -16.34 -7.11 -8.66
CA ARG A 103 -15.20 -7.78 -8.01
C ARG A 103 -13.84 -7.29 -8.50
N GLY A 104 -13.84 -6.16 -9.21
CA GLY A 104 -12.65 -5.60 -9.86
C GLY A 104 -12.58 -5.95 -11.35
N HIS A 105 -11.90 -5.10 -12.10
CA HIS A 105 -11.84 -5.19 -13.56
C HIS A 105 -11.23 -6.50 -14.09
N ILE A 106 -10.45 -7.20 -13.29
CA ILE A 106 -9.92 -8.53 -13.64
C ILE A 106 -11.01 -9.61 -13.67
N VAL A 107 -12.16 -9.39 -13.02
CA VAL A 107 -13.28 -10.34 -12.94
C VAL A 107 -14.44 -9.90 -13.83
N ASN A 108 -14.94 -8.67 -13.64
CA ASN A 108 -16.12 -8.13 -14.31
C ASN A 108 -16.01 -6.62 -14.46
N ASP A 109 -17.03 -5.96 -15.00
CA ASP A 109 -17.03 -4.50 -15.19
C ASP A 109 -17.81 -3.76 -14.12
N VAL A 110 -17.55 -2.44 -13.98
CA VAL A 110 -18.16 -1.57 -12.98
C VAL A 110 -19.62 -1.20 -13.33
N GLY A 111 -19.97 -1.21 -14.61
CA GLY A 111 -21.34 -0.91 -15.08
C GLY A 111 -22.38 -1.86 -14.48
N PHE A 112 -23.61 -1.37 -14.30
CA PHE A 112 -24.66 -2.13 -13.63
C PHE A 112 -25.64 -2.77 -14.63
N THR A 113 -25.12 -3.61 -15.52
CA THR A 113 -25.90 -4.46 -16.43
C THR A 113 -25.52 -5.93 -16.26
N ALA A 114 -26.42 -6.84 -16.61
CA ALA A 114 -26.16 -8.27 -16.50
C ALA A 114 -24.92 -8.72 -17.29
N GLY A 115 -24.68 -8.12 -18.47
CA GLY A 115 -23.50 -8.41 -19.30
C GLY A 115 -22.21 -7.95 -18.66
N GLU A 116 -22.17 -6.71 -18.15
CA GLU A 116 -20.98 -6.12 -17.52
C GLU A 116 -20.64 -6.81 -16.19
N ARG A 117 -21.63 -7.29 -15.44
CA ARG A 117 -21.44 -7.99 -14.16
C ARG A 117 -21.15 -9.48 -14.30
N THR A 118 -21.24 -10.04 -15.50
CA THR A 118 -20.83 -11.42 -15.75
C THR A 118 -19.31 -11.53 -15.72
N ALA A 119 -18.78 -12.51 -14.98
CA ALA A 119 -17.35 -12.77 -14.94
C ALA A 119 -16.82 -13.21 -16.31
N ASP A 120 -15.72 -12.62 -16.74
CA ASP A 120 -15.10 -12.90 -18.04
C ASP A 120 -13.63 -13.28 -17.86
N PRO A 121 -13.25 -14.55 -18.12
CA PRO A 121 -11.87 -15.01 -18.01
C PRO A 121 -10.87 -14.29 -18.94
N GLU A 122 -11.30 -13.68 -20.04
CA GLU A 122 -10.40 -12.95 -20.94
C GLU A 122 -9.84 -11.68 -20.30
N ARG A 123 -10.49 -11.18 -19.26
CA ARG A 123 -10.03 -10.03 -18.46
C ARG A 123 -8.70 -10.30 -17.74
N LEU A 124 -8.36 -11.55 -17.46
CA LEU A 124 -7.05 -11.93 -16.89
C LEU A 124 -5.88 -11.52 -17.81
N LEU A 125 -6.04 -11.71 -19.12
CA LEU A 125 -5.01 -11.30 -20.09
C LEU A 125 -4.95 -9.78 -20.24
N THR A 126 -6.11 -9.11 -20.16
CA THR A 126 -6.15 -7.65 -20.14
C THR A 126 -5.46 -7.10 -18.89
N ALA A 127 -5.69 -7.69 -17.71
CA ALA A 127 -5.03 -7.32 -16.47
C ALA A 127 -3.50 -7.45 -16.58
N TYR A 128 -3.00 -8.57 -17.09
CA TYR A 128 -1.57 -8.75 -17.36
C TYR A 128 -1.00 -7.64 -18.26
N ASN A 129 -1.66 -7.34 -19.38
CA ASN A 129 -1.17 -6.32 -20.32
C ASN A 129 -1.18 -4.92 -19.69
N ARG A 130 -2.20 -4.59 -18.88
CA ARG A 130 -2.27 -3.32 -18.13
C ARG A 130 -1.19 -3.26 -17.05
N ALA A 131 -0.98 -4.33 -16.29
CA ALA A 131 0.10 -4.42 -15.31
C ALA A 131 1.48 -4.23 -15.96
N ALA A 132 1.75 -4.91 -17.09
CA ALA A 132 3.01 -4.77 -17.82
C ALA A 132 3.25 -3.35 -18.32
N ALA A 133 2.24 -2.68 -18.88
CA ALA A 133 2.32 -1.31 -19.35
C ALA A 133 2.58 -0.34 -18.18
N THR A 134 1.87 -0.51 -17.05
CA THR A 134 2.04 0.30 -15.85
C THR A 134 3.43 0.12 -15.25
N LEU A 135 3.93 -1.11 -15.13
CA LEU A 135 5.29 -1.39 -14.63
C LEU A 135 6.36 -0.76 -15.51
N ASN A 136 6.21 -0.84 -16.84
CA ASN A 136 7.14 -0.19 -17.76
C ASN A 136 7.17 1.33 -17.55
N LEU A 137 6.01 1.96 -17.36
CA LEU A 137 5.90 3.39 -17.10
C LEU A 137 6.51 3.77 -15.74
N LEU A 138 6.25 2.99 -14.68
CA LEU A 138 6.85 3.19 -13.36
C LEU A 138 8.38 3.10 -13.42
N ARG A 139 8.93 2.10 -14.12
CA ARG A 139 10.38 1.96 -14.33
C ARG A 139 10.96 3.16 -15.09
N ALA A 140 10.26 3.66 -16.11
CA ALA A 140 10.67 4.87 -16.83
C ALA A 140 10.71 6.11 -15.92
N PHE A 141 9.73 6.32 -15.07
CA PHE A 141 9.69 7.45 -14.14
C PHE A 141 10.75 7.32 -13.04
N THR A 142 10.90 6.15 -12.45
CA THR A 142 11.82 5.94 -11.30
C THR A 142 13.29 5.92 -11.71
N LYS A 143 13.60 5.54 -12.95
CA LYS A 143 15.00 5.48 -13.47
C LYS A 143 15.32 6.65 -14.42
N GLY A 144 14.32 7.35 -14.95
CA GLY A 144 14.47 8.43 -15.95
C GLY A 144 14.74 9.84 -15.37
N GLY A 145 14.88 10.00 -14.05
CA GLY A 145 15.15 11.28 -13.39
C GLY A 145 13.91 12.10 -12.98
N PHE A 146 12.70 11.66 -13.32
CA PHE A 146 11.46 12.26 -12.82
C PHE A 146 11.38 12.19 -11.28
N ALA A 147 11.81 11.09 -10.69
CA ALA A 147 11.82 10.82 -9.26
C ALA A 147 13.06 11.36 -8.53
N SER A 148 13.80 12.33 -9.11
CA SER A 148 14.99 12.89 -8.45
C SER A 148 14.62 13.58 -7.13
N LEU A 149 15.51 13.51 -6.13
CA LEU A 149 15.29 14.12 -4.82
C LEU A 149 14.92 15.59 -4.92
N SER A 150 15.60 16.35 -5.80
CA SER A 150 15.33 17.77 -6.01
C SER A 150 13.94 18.03 -6.59
N SER A 151 13.49 17.21 -7.56
CA SER A 151 12.16 17.34 -8.14
C SER A 151 11.08 17.04 -7.10
N VAL A 152 11.23 15.96 -6.34
CA VAL A 152 10.25 15.55 -5.31
C VAL A 152 10.17 16.61 -4.21
N HIS A 153 11.31 17.16 -3.79
CA HIS A 153 11.32 18.24 -2.79
C HIS A 153 10.66 19.51 -3.30
N GLN A 154 10.87 19.88 -4.57
CA GLN A 154 10.17 21.01 -5.18
C GLN A 154 8.65 20.83 -5.13
N TRP A 155 8.12 19.63 -5.41
CA TRP A 155 6.69 19.36 -5.31
C TRP A 155 6.15 19.50 -3.88
N ASN A 156 6.95 19.13 -2.87
CA ASN A 156 6.58 19.37 -1.47
C ASN A 156 6.48 20.87 -1.16
N ARG A 157 7.39 21.69 -1.68
CA ARG A 157 7.34 23.14 -1.56
C ARG A 157 6.10 23.74 -2.24
N GLU A 158 5.76 23.25 -3.44
CA GLU A 158 4.55 23.67 -4.15
C GLU A 158 3.29 23.36 -3.34
N PHE A 159 3.20 22.17 -2.71
CA PHE A 159 2.09 21.81 -1.81
C PHE A 159 2.00 22.76 -0.61
N VAL A 160 3.11 23.02 0.06
CA VAL A 160 3.17 23.92 1.24
C VAL A 160 2.71 25.32 0.88
N ALA A 161 3.11 25.84 -0.29
CA ALA A 161 2.74 27.17 -0.74
C ALA A 161 1.27 27.27 -1.21
N ALA A 162 0.69 26.17 -1.72
CA ALA A 162 -0.61 26.19 -2.38
C ALA A 162 -1.80 26.00 -1.42
N SER A 163 -1.60 25.47 -0.19
CA SER A 163 -2.70 25.10 0.69
C SER A 163 -2.56 25.70 2.10
N PRO A 164 -3.68 26.11 2.76
CA PRO A 164 -3.66 26.54 4.16
C PRO A 164 -3.14 25.46 5.12
N ALA A 165 -3.42 24.18 4.83
CA ALA A 165 -2.87 23.07 5.58
C ALA A 165 -1.35 22.96 5.40
N GLY A 166 -0.84 23.18 4.18
CA GLY A 166 0.58 23.20 3.88
C GLY A 166 1.35 24.24 4.67
N GLN A 167 0.79 25.43 4.88
CA GLN A 167 1.43 26.51 5.65
C GLN A 167 1.81 26.09 7.07
N ARG A 168 1.11 25.14 7.68
CA ARG A 168 1.47 24.58 9.01
C ARG A 168 2.81 23.85 8.97
N TYR A 169 3.22 23.40 7.80
CA TYR A 169 4.43 22.59 7.59
C TYR A 169 5.56 23.38 6.90
N GLU A 170 5.42 24.70 6.75
CA GLU A 170 6.43 25.55 6.10
C GLU A 170 7.80 25.42 6.80
N ALA A 171 7.83 25.45 8.11
CA ALA A 171 9.06 25.29 8.88
C ALA A 171 9.74 23.94 8.64
N LEU A 172 8.95 22.87 8.49
CA LEU A 172 9.44 21.52 8.21
C LEU A 172 9.98 21.41 6.77
N ALA A 173 9.29 21.99 5.81
CA ALA A 173 9.77 22.06 4.43
C ALA A 173 11.07 22.87 4.30
N ASP A 174 11.22 23.94 5.07
CA ASP A 174 12.45 24.75 5.14
C ASP A 174 13.63 23.97 5.76
N GLU A 175 13.37 23.06 6.69
CA GLU A 175 14.40 22.15 7.22
C GLU A 175 14.93 21.20 6.14
N ILE A 176 14.03 20.60 5.36
CA ILE A 176 14.40 19.75 4.23
C ILE A 176 15.18 20.55 3.18
N ASP A 177 14.75 21.79 2.85
CA ASP A 177 15.48 22.70 1.96
C ASP A 177 16.92 22.90 2.39
N ARG A 178 17.14 23.22 3.66
CA ARG A 178 18.49 23.41 4.21
C ARG A 178 19.35 22.15 4.09
N ALA A 179 18.75 20.96 4.32
CA ALA A 179 19.46 19.69 4.17
C ALA A 179 19.85 19.43 2.71
N VAL A 180 18.93 19.62 1.76
CA VAL A 180 19.20 19.46 0.31
C VAL A 180 20.24 20.46 -0.18
N GLN A 181 20.17 21.73 0.24
CA GLN A 181 21.17 22.76 -0.08
C GLN A 181 22.54 22.42 0.49
N PHE A 182 22.62 21.94 1.74
CA PHE A 182 23.86 21.49 2.35
C PHE A 182 24.48 20.32 1.58
N MET A 183 23.71 19.29 1.23
CA MET A 183 24.17 18.17 0.42
C MET A 183 24.71 18.65 -0.93
N SER A 184 23.98 19.53 -1.61
CA SER A 184 24.40 20.13 -2.90
C SER A 184 25.69 20.93 -2.78
N ALA A 185 25.86 21.73 -1.71
CA ALA A 185 27.08 22.47 -1.44
C ALA A 185 28.29 21.55 -1.18
N CYS A 186 28.05 20.34 -0.65
CA CYS A 186 29.07 19.31 -0.50
C CYS A 186 29.34 18.53 -1.79
N GLY A 187 28.71 18.87 -2.92
CA GLY A 187 28.86 18.16 -4.19
C GLY A 187 27.99 16.90 -4.31
N ILE A 188 27.08 16.68 -3.35
CA ILE A 188 26.15 15.54 -3.32
C ILE A 188 24.82 16.01 -3.93
N ASN A 189 24.64 15.81 -5.23
CA ASN A 189 23.42 16.20 -5.95
C ASN A 189 23.05 15.21 -7.05
N SER A 190 21.88 15.37 -7.63
CA SER A 190 21.35 14.46 -8.66
C SER A 190 22.17 14.43 -9.96
N ASP A 191 23.04 15.40 -10.21
CA ASP A 191 23.91 15.43 -11.40
C ASP A 191 25.18 14.60 -11.18
N THR A 192 25.61 14.47 -9.92
CA THR A 192 26.86 13.77 -9.55
C THR A 192 26.60 12.33 -9.07
N LEU A 193 25.42 12.04 -8.47
CA LEU A 193 25.11 10.74 -7.92
C LEU A 193 23.84 10.17 -8.55
N THR A 194 23.99 9.02 -9.21
CA THR A 194 22.87 8.29 -9.84
C THR A 194 21.79 7.91 -8.82
N ASP A 195 22.16 7.57 -7.61
CA ASP A 195 21.24 7.17 -6.53
C ASP A 195 20.30 8.30 -6.10
N LEU A 196 20.66 9.57 -6.32
CA LEU A 196 19.77 10.70 -6.09
C LEU A 196 18.84 11.01 -7.27
N ARG A 197 19.09 10.39 -8.44
CA ARG A 197 18.25 10.50 -9.64
C ARG A 197 17.27 9.35 -9.79
N GLN A 198 17.58 8.22 -9.19
CA GLN A 198 16.82 6.98 -9.30
C GLN A 198 16.23 6.61 -7.95
N VAL A 199 15.10 5.97 -7.98
CA VAL A 199 14.39 5.52 -6.78
C VAL A 199 14.02 4.06 -6.95
N ASP A 200 14.28 3.25 -5.93
CA ASP A 200 13.74 1.91 -5.85
C ASP A 200 12.26 1.99 -5.51
N PHE A 201 11.45 1.34 -6.32
CA PHE A 201 10.01 1.32 -6.20
C PHE A 201 9.50 -0.08 -6.55
N TYR A 202 8.81 -0.69 -5.62
CA TYR A 202 8.26 -2.04 -5.75
C TYR A 202 6.74 -1.97 -5.91
N THR A 203 6.14 -3.05 -6.39
CA THR A 203 4.68 -3.16 -6.58
C THR A 203 4.11 -4.30 -5.77
N SER A 204 2.84 -4.17 -5.42
CA SER A 204 2.11 -5.17 -4.64
C SER A 204 0.61 -5.14 -4.94
N HIS A 205 -0.06 -6.27 -4.76
CA HIS A 205 -1.52 -6.37 -4.79
C HIS A 205 -2.01 -7.53 -3.89
N GLU A 206 -3.34 -7.57 -3.66
CA GLU A 206 -3.98 -8.70 -3.00
C GLU A 206 -4.00 -9.91 -3.93
N ALA A 207 -3.38 -11.01 -3.53
CA ALA A 207 -3.40 -12.27 -4.28
C ALA A 207 -4.78 -12.93 -4.14
N LEU A 208 -5.82 -12.33 -4.73
CA LEU A 208 -7.20 -12.77 -4.57
C LEU A 208 -7.61 -13.85 -5.57
N LEU A 209 -7.13 -13.79 -6.81
CA LEU A 209 -7.44 -14.75 -7.88
C LEU A 209 -6.28 -15.72 -8.07
N LEU A 210 -6.30 -16.83 -7.35
CA LEU A 210 -5.20 -17.79 -7.34
C LEU A 210 -4.87 -18.37 -8.72
N ASP A 211 -5.84 -18.55 -9.60
CA ASP A 211 -5.60 -18.98 -10.98
C ASP A 211 -4.69 -18.00 -11.77
N TYR A 212 -4.84 -16.70 -11.52
CA TYR A 212 -4.00 -15.65 -12.11
C TYR A 212 -2.59 -15.70 -11.54
N GLU A 213 -2.49 -15.80 -10.22
CA GLU A 213 -1.20 -15.84 -9.51
C GLU A 213 -0.42 -17.12 -9.87
N GLU A 214 -1.08 -18.29 -9.91
CA GLU A 214 -0.47 -19.55 -10.31
C GLU A 214 0.05 -19.47 -11.75
N ALA A 215 -0.75 -18.92 -12.67
CA ALA A 215 -0.34 -18.77 -14.07
C ALA A 215 0.88 -17.87 -14.26
N LEU A 216 1.18 -16.96 -13.33
CA LEU A 216 2.35 -16.08 -13.34
C LEU A 216 3.48 -16.54 -12.41
N THR A 217 3.30 -17.62 -11.67
CA THR A 217 4.34 -18.19 -10.81
C THR A 217 5.40 -18.90 -11.64
N ARG A 218 6.67 -18.64 -11.34
CA ARG A 218 7.84 -19.15 -12.04
C ARG A 218 8.87 -19.72 -11.07
N GLN A 219 9.56 -20.77 -11.51
CA GLN A 219 10.75 -21.26 -10.82
C GLN A 219 11.95 -20.40 -11.19
N ASP A 220 12.63 -19.85 -10.20
CA ASP A 220 13.87 -19.09 -10.42
C ASP A 220 15.01 -20.05 -10.83
N SER A 221 15.63 -19.75 -11.95
CA SER A 221 16.72 -20.58 -12.49
C SER A 221 18.01 -20.53 -11.67
N LEU A 222 18.16 -19.54 -10.77
CA LEU A 222 19.34 -19.39 -9.94
C LEU A 222 19.23 -20.16 -8.62
N THR A 223 18.06 -20.15 -7.98
CA THR A 223 17.86 -20.76 -6.65
C THR A 223 17.05 -22.05 -6.71
N GLY A 224 16.25 -22.25 -7.78
CA GLY A 224 15.29 -23.35 -7.86
C GLY A 224 13.98 -23.10 -7.10
N ASP A 225 13.85 -21.96 -6.43
CA ASP A 225 12.67 -21.57 -5.67
C ASP A 225 11.55 -21.04 -6.56
N TRP A 226 10.31 -21.09 -6.04
CA TRP A 226 9.15 -20.56 -6.75
C TRP A 226 8.84 -19.13 -6.33
N TYR A 227 8.63 -18.26 -7.32
CA TYR A 227 8.20 -16.89 -7.14
C TYR A 227 6.94 -16.61 -7.93
N ASP A 228 5.97 -15.99 -7.30
CA ASP A 228 4.86 -15.36 -8.01
C ASP A 228 5.38 -14.06 -8.64
N CYS A 229 5.47 -14.07 -9.95
CA CYS A 229 6.03 -12.96 -10.73
C CYS A 229 4.97 -11.95 -11.19
N SER A 230 3.78 -11.96 -10.59
CA SER A 230 2.72 -10.97 -10.83
C SER A 230 3.03 -9.62 -10.16
N ALA A 231 3.71 -9.63 -9.01
CA ALA A 231 4.21 -8.46 -8.29
C ALA A 231 5.41 -8.79 -7.42
N HIS A 232 6.11 -7.77 -6.90
CA HIS A 232 7.24 -7.97 -6.00
C HIS A 232 6.79 -8.52 -4.63
N MET A 233 5.67 -8.03 -4.11
CA MET A 233 5.05 -8.44 -2.86
C MET A 233 3.57 -8.74 -3.07
N LEU A 234 3.06 -9.76 -2.43
CA LEU A 234 1.64 -10.12 -2.43
C LEU A 234 1.10 -10.10 -1.02
N TRP A 235 -0.21 -9.82 -0.86
CA TRP A 235 -0.82 -9.96 0.46
C TRP A 235 -2.10 -10.81 0.44
N ILE A 236 -2.34 -11.44 1.58
CA ILE A 236 -3.57 -12.16 1.89
C ILE A 236 -4.54 -11.17 2.53
N GLY A 237 -5.77 -11.11 2.01
CA GLY A 237 -6.84 -10.30 2.57
C GLY A 237 -7.38 -10.85 3.89
N GLU A 238 -8.08 -10.02 4.66
CA GLU A 238 -8.72 -10.42 5.93
C GLU A 238 -9.72 -11.57 5.75
N ARG A 239 -10.38 -11.66 4.59
CA ARG A 239 -11.40 -12.66 4.31
C ARG A 239 -10.84 -13.98 3.77
N THR A 240 -9.55 -14.03 3.46
CA THR A 240 -8.90 -15.19 2.81
C THR A 240 -7.72 -15.74 3.62
N ARG A 241 -7.55 -15.31 4.89
CA ARG A 241 -6.42 -15.68 5.75
C ARG A 241 -6.64 -16.92 6.62
N GLN A 242 -7.67 -17.73 6.34
CA GLN A 242 -7.89 -18.97 7.06
C GLN A 242 -6.67 -19.89 6.93
N LEU A 243 -6.21 -20.45 8.04
CA LEU A 243 -4.97 -21.27 8.08
C LEU A 243 -5.04 -22.50 7.16
N ASP A 244 -6.21 -23.08 6.99
CA ASP A 244 -6.51 -24.19 6.08
C ASP A 244 -7.04 -23.72 4.71
N GLY A 245 -7.00 -22.42 4.45
CA GLY A 245 -7.52 -21.82 3.23
C GLY A 245 -6.53 -21.87 2.06
N ALA A 246 -7.06 -21.90 0.83
CA ALA A 246 -6.29 -22.00 -0.40
C ALA A 246 -5.26 -20.85 -0.57
N HIS A 247 -5.56 -19.64 -0.09
CA HIS A 247 -4.65 -18.49 -0.21
C HIS A 247 -3.41 -18.66 0.67
N VAL A 248 -3.56 -19.13 1.89
CA VAL A 248 -2.44 -19.43 2.80
C VAL A 248 -1.62 -20.58 2.22
N GLU A 249 -2.29 -21.65 1.76
CA GLU A 249 -1.63 -22.81 1.15
C GLU A 249 -0.82 -22.43 -0.10
N PHE A 250 -1.37 -21.61 -0.99
CA PHE A 250 -0.65 -21.17 -2.19
C PHE A 250 0.55 -20.29 -1.85
N LEU A 251 0.33 -19.25 -1.01
CA LEU A 251 1.35 -18.24 -0.76
C LEU A 251 2.50 -18.74 0.14
N ARG A 252 2.29 -19.77 0.96
CA ARG A 252 3.41 -20.41 1.68
C ARG A 252 4.39 -21.10 0.74
N GLY A 253 3.96 -21.45 -0.49
CA GLY A 253 4.76 -22.14 -1.49
C GLY A 253 5.65 -21.23 -2.35
N VAL A 254 5.46 -19.91 -2.31
CA VAL A 254 6.27 -18.95 -3.06
C VAL A 254 7.23 -18.19 -2.14
N GLN A 255 8.35 -17.68 -2.67
CA GLN A 255 9.41 -17.02 -1.89
C GLN A 255 9.33 -15.48 -1.89
N ASN A 256 8.30 -14.90 -2.47
CA ASN A 256 8.05 -13.46 -2.40
C ASN A 256 7.90 -12.99 -0.94
N PRO A 257 8.28 -11.76 -0.59
CA PRO A 257 7.80 -11.17 0.64
C PRO A 257 6.28 -11.10 0.63
N LEU A 258 5.66 -11.46 1.75
CA LEU A 258 4.22 -11.57 1.89
C LEU A 258 3.65 -10.58 2.89
N GLY A 259 2.45 -10.08 2.59
CA GLY A 259 1.58 -9.39 3.55
C GLY A 259 0.45 -10.30 4.02
N CYS A 260 -0.04 -10.08 5.23
CA CYS A 260 -1.28 -10.70 5.71
C CYS A 260 -2.08 -9.68 6.51
N LYS A 261 -3.34 -9.46 6.12
CA LYS A 261 -4.24 -8.56 6.85
C LYS A 261 -4.65 -9.18 8.17
N VAL A 262 -4.64 -8.37 9.23
CA VAL A 262 -5.02 -8.77 10.60
C VAL A 262 -6.06 -7.77 11.14
N GLY A 263 -7.30 -8.20 11.19
CA GLY A 263 -8.43 -7.39 11.65
C GLY A 263 -8.75 -7.57 13.13
N PRO A 264 -9.78 -6.86 13.64
CA PRO A 264 -10.10 -6.82 15.06
C PRO A 264 -10.63 -8.14 15.65
N ALA A 265 -10.99 -9.11 14.81
CA ALA A 265 -11.44 -10.42 15.26
C ALA A 265 -10.30 -11.46 15.35
N ALA A 266 -9.08 -11.10 14.97
CA ALA A 266 -7.95 -12.03 14.99
C ALA A 266 -7.52 -12.35 16.43
N SER A 267 -7.37 -13.63 16.74
CA SER A 267 -6.77 -14.09 17.98
C SER A 267 -5.25 -14.21 17.87
N ALA A 268 -4.56 -14.21 19.02
CA ALA A 268 -3.11 -14.45 19.07
C ALA A 268 -2.72 -15.81 18.46
N ASP A 269 -3.49 -16.85 18.74
CA ASP A 269 -3.25 -18.20 18.22
C ASP A 269 -3.36 -18.24 16.67
N GLU A 270 -4.35 -17.55 16.09
CA GLU A 270 -4.47 -17.44 14.63
C GLU A 270 -3.28 -16.68 14.02
N VAL A 271 -2.85 -15.57 14.64
CA VAL A 271 -1.71 -14.78 14.15
C VAL A 271 -0.42 -15.59 14.24
N LEU A 272 -0.19 -16.32 15.33
CA LEU A 272 0.96 -17.23 15.46
C LEU A 272 0.91 -18.35 14.41
N GLY A 273 -0.27 -18.95 14.20
CA GLY A 273 -0.46 -19.95 13.14
C GLY A 273 -0.13 -19.41 11.74
N LEU A 274 -0.51 -18.16 11.43
CA LEU A 274 -0.14 -17.50 10.18
C LEU A 274 1.38 -17.25 10.08
N CYS A 275 2.02 -16.87 11.17
CA CYS A 275 3.48 -16.71 11.21
C CYS A 275 4.20 -18.04 10.91
N GLU A 276 3.77 -19.12 11.54
CA GLU A 276 4.36 -20.46 11.31
C GLU A 276 4.06 -20.98 9.89
N ALA A 277 2.87 -20.74 9.34
CA ALA A 277 2.50 -21.20 8.01
C ALA A 277 3.23 -20.42 6.89
N LEU A 278 3.35 -19.08 7.02
CA LEU A 278 3.85 -18.21 5.96
C LEU A 278 5.35 -17.90 6.09
N ASN A 279 5.94 -18.11 7.26
CA ASN A 279 7.36 -17.89 7.52
C ASN A 279 7.95 -18.93 8.50
N PRO A 280 7.90 -20.24 8.16
CA PRO A 280 8.37 -21.31 9.03
C PRO A 280 9.86 -21.20 9.34
N ASP A 281 10.64 -20.71 8.39
CA ASP A 281 12.10 -20.55 8.51
C ASP A 281 12.53 -19.28 9.28
N ARG A 282 11.54 -18.50 9.74
CA ARG A 282 11.76 -17.25 10.48
C ARG A 282 12.69 -16.28 9.75
N GLN A 283 12.54 -16.18 8.44
CA GLN A 283 13.32 -15.27 7.61
C GLN A 283 12.87 -13.82 7.84
N PRO A 284 13.75 -12.90 8.29
CA PRO A 284 13.41 -11.48 8.39
C PRO A 284 13.00 -10.91 7.05
N GLY A 285 11.98 -10.03 7.05
CA GLY A 285 11.46 -9.39 5.84
C GLY A 285 10.51 -10.25 5.00
N ARG A 286 10.37 -11.54 5.31
CA ARG A 286 9.47 -12.45 4.61
C ARG A 286 7.99 -12.14 4.86
N LEU A 287 7.60 -11.89 6.11
CA LEU A 287 6.21 -11.69 6.52
C LEU A 287 5.97 -10.30 7.07
N THR A 288 4.95 -9.64 6.52
CA THR A 288 4.41 -8.37 6.98
C THR A 288 2.98 -8.58 7.50
N LEU A 289 2.73 -8.30 8.76
CA LEU A 289 1.40 -8.31 9.36
C LEU A 289 0.78 -6.91 9.24
N ILE A 290 -0.29 -6.80 8.47
CA ILE A 290 -0.95 -5.54 8.13
C ILE A 290 -2.21 -5.40 8.99
N THR A 291 -2.11 -4.67 10.10
CA THR A 291 -3.20 -4.50 11.07
C THR A 291 -4.24 -3.51 10.56
N ARG A 292 -5.53 -3.82 10.81
CA ARG A 292 -6.67 -2.96 10.44
C ARG A 292 -7.74 -3.00 11.54
N MET A 293 -7.41 -2.43 12.68
CA MET A 293 -8.21 -2.57 13.92
C MET A 293 -9.36 -1.56 14.03
N GLY A 294 -9.20 -0.38 13.42
CA GLY A 294 -10.06 0.79 13.62
C GLY A 294 -9.56 1.68 14.76
N ALA A 295 -9.77 2.99 14.62
CA ALA A 295 -9.28 4.04 15.51
C ALA A 295 -9.64 3.80 16.98
N THR A 296 -10.85 3.31 17.23
CA THR A 296 -11.36 3.12 18.60
C THR A 296 -10.90 1.82 19.28
N LYS A 297 -10.27 0.89 18.54
CA LYS A 297 -9.96 -0.46 19.03
C LYS A 297 -8.48 -0.80 19.03
N VAL A 298 -7.68 -0.07 18.26
CA VAL A 298 -6.27 -0.42 18.02
C VAL A 298 -5.47 -0.50 19.31
N VAL A 299 -5.69 0.41 20.26
CA VAL A 299 -4.94 0.49 21.52
C VAL A 299 -5.24 -0.68 22.48
N ASP A 300 -6.43 -1.29 22.35
CA ASP A 300 -6.83 -2.42 23.19
C ASP A 300 -6.52 -3.77 22.55
N LEU A 301 -6.71 -3.88 21.21
CA LEU A 301 -6.63 -5.17 20.50
C LEU A 301 -5.22 -5.49 19.99
N LEU A 302 -4.43 -4.49 19.68
CA LEU A 302 -3.10 -4.73 19.09
C LEU A 302 -2.05 -5.22 20.09
N PRO A 303 -1.92 -4.68 21.33
CA PRO A 303 -0.86 -5.07 22.25
C PRO A 303 -0.76 -6.56 22.53
N PRO A 304 -1.86 -7.33 22.78
CA PRO A 304 -1.77 -8.76 22.99
C PRO A 304 -1.18 -9.52 21.79
N LEU A 305 -1.47 -9.09 20.56
CA LEU A 305 -0.92 -9.70 19.34
C LEU A 305 0.57 -9.42 19.20
N LEU A 306 0.99 -8.17 19.49
CA LEU A 306 2.41 -7.78 19.48
C LEU A 306 3.21 -8.62 20.47
N SER A 307 2.72 -8.75 21.71
CA SER A 307 3.38 -9.53 22.76
C SER A 307 3.51 -11.00 22.39
N ALA A 308 2.43 -11.61 21.90
CA ALA A 308 2.44 -13.03 21.52
C ALA A 308 3.46 -13.33 20.40
N VAL A 309 3.50 -12.51 19.35
CA VAL A 309 4.42 -12.67 18.23
C VAL A 309 5.87 -12.41 18.67
N GLN A 310 6.11 -11.42 19.53
CA GLN A 310 7.42 -11.12 20.08
C GLN A 310 7.94 -12.27 20.98
N GLU A 311 7.09 -12.78 21.89
CA GLU A 311 7.43 -13.90 22.78
C GLU A 311 7.73 -15.18 21.98
N ALA A 312 7.00 -15.41 20.89
CA ALA A 312 7.28 -16.52 19.98
C ALA A 312 8.52 -16.34 19.10
N GLY A 313 9.10 -15.13 19.06
CA GLY A 313 10.33 -14.82 18.32
C GLY A 313 10.18 -14.80 16.81
N HIS A 314 8.99 -14.44 16.28
CA HIS A 314 8.79 -14.30 14.84
C HIS A 314 9.28 -12.94 14.35
N PRO A 315 10.19 -12.89 13.35
CA PRO A 315 10.70 -11.64 12.79
C PRO A 315 9.73 -11.08 11.74
N VAL A 316 8.64 -10.47 12.19
CA VAL A 316 7.62 -9.88 11.29
C VAL A 316 7.78 -8.37 11.17
N VAL A 317 7.37 -7.83 10.02
CA VAL A 317 7.15 -6.40 9.83
C VAL A 317 5.72 -6.07 10.25
N TRP A 318 5.54 -5.13 11.16
CA TRP A 318 4.22 -4.64 11.54
C TRP A 318 3.87 -3.37 10.77
N VAL A 319 2.68 -3.36 10.16
CA VAL A 319 2.20 -2.24 9.34
C VAL A 319 0.76 -1.89 9.72
N CYS A 320 0.47 -0.60 9.84
CA CYS A 320 -0.88 -0.09 10.07
C CYS A 320 -1.61 0.13 8.75
N ASP A 321 -2.77 -0.47 8.58
CA ASP A 321 -3.78 -0.13 7.58
C ASP A 321 -4.92 0.65 8.26
N PRO A 322 -4.85 1.97 8.33
CA PRO A 322 -5.85 2.78 9.01
C PRO A 322 -7.07 3.07 8.14
N MET A 323 -7.13 2.46 6.95
CA MET A 323 -8.18 2.72 5.97
C MET A 323 -9.39 1.81 6.21
N HIS A 324 -9.16 0.49 6.23
CA HIS A 324 -10.25 -0.49 6.18
C HIS A 324 -11.01 -0.68 7.51
N GLY A 325 -10.42 -0.28 8.64
CA GLY A 325 -11.08 -0.28 9.96
C GLY A 325 -12.01 0.93 10.22
N ASN A 326 -11.86 1.99 9.41
CA ASN A 326 -12.51 3.29 9.61
C ASN A 326 -13.49 3.68 8.48
N THR A 327 -13.88 2.73 7.63
CA THR A 327 -14.85 2.99 6.56
C THR A 327 -16.28 2.93 7.11
N PHE A 328 -17.07 3.93 6.81
CA PHE A 328 -18.50 3.97 7.10
C PHE A 328 -19.31 4.45 5.88
N THR A 329 -20.64 4.33 5.95
CA THR A 329 -21.52 4.81 4.91
C THR A 329 -22.14 6.14 5.36
N ALA A 330 -21.98 7.18 4.56
CA ALA A 330 -22.60 8.49 4.77
C ALA A 330 -24.11 8.45 4.48
N ASP A 331 -24.83 9.50 4.87
CA ASP A 331 -26.30 9.59 4.74
C ASP A 331 -26.77 9.51 3.27
N ASP A 332 -25.91 9.88 2.32
CA ASP A 332 -26.17 9.78 0.88
C ASP A 332 -25.88 8.40 0.28
N GLY A 333 -25.51 7.43 1.11
CA GLY A 333 -25.21 6.05 0.71
C GLY A 333 -23.78 5.81 0.23
N ARG A 334 -22.93 6.85 0.12
CA ARG A 334 -21.52 6.70 -0.26
C ARG A 334 -20.68 6.21 0.92
N LYS A 335 -19.72 5.36 0.64
CA LYS A 335 -18.70 5.01 1.62
C LYS A 335 -17.74 6.18 1.79
N THR A 336 -17.30 6.43 3.02
CA THR A 336 -16.31 7.46 3.31
C THR A 336 -15.48 7.08 4.55
N ARG A 337 -14.50 7.93 4.89
CA ARG A 337 -13.66 7.85 6.08
C ARG A 337 -13.42 9.25 6.60
N HIS A 338 -13.37 9.41 7.91
CA HIS A 338 -12.84 10.64 8.48
C HIS A 338 -11.31 10.59 8.49
N PHE A 339 -10.67 11.62 7.98
CA PHE A 339 -9.21 11.75 8.01
C PHE A 339 -8.65 11.67 9.44
N GLU A 340 -9.35 12.24 10.41
CA GLU A 340 -8.96 12.18 11.82
C GLU A 340 -9.03 10.76 12.41
N ASP A 341 -9.94 9.89 11.95
CA ASP A 341 -9.97 8.48 12.36
C ASP A 341 -8.77 7.71 11.77
N VAL A 342 -8.38 8.03 10.54
CA VAL A 342 -7.16 7.48 9.94
C VAL A 342 -5.93 7.85 10.78
N LEU A 343 -5.81 9.11 11.17
CA LEU A 343 -4.73 9.59 12.06
C LEU A 343 -4.77 8.95 13.44
N ALA A 344 -5.97 8.81 14.01
CA ALA A 344 -6.16 8.24 15.34
C ALA A 344 -5.75 6.76 15.37
N GLU A 345 -6.08 5.96 14.35
CA GLU A 345 -5.62 4.57 14.28
C GLU A 345 -4.11 4.47 14.15
N VAL A 346 -3.50 5.30 13.32
CA VAL A 346 -2.04 5.34 13.21
C VAL A 346 -1.39 5.72 14.55
N SER A 347 -1.89 6.77 15.20
CA SER A 347 -1.38 7.21 16.53
C SER A 347 -1.50 6.10 17.58
N GLY A 348 -2.63 5.39 17.58
CA GLY A 348 -2.88 4.25 18.46
C GLY A 348 -1.96 3.06 18.17
N PHE A 349 -1.68 2.79 16.86
CA PHE A 349 -0.72 1.78 16.44
C PHE A 349 0.68 2.07 16.99
N PHE A 350 1.18 3.30 16.84
CA PHE A 350 2.48 3.69 17.40
C PHE A 350 2.48 3.62 18.94
N ALA A 351 1.39 4.00 19.59
CA ALA A 351 1.27 3.92 21.05
C ALA A 351 1.30 2.46 21.55
N ALA A 352 0.62 1.53 20.86
CA ALA A 352 0.64 0.11 21.18
C ALA A 352 2.07 -0.49 21.07
N HIS A 353 2.79 -0.14 20.00
CA HIS A 353 4.18 -0.56 19.83
C HIS A 353 5.11 -0.03 20.91
N ARG A 354 4.98 1.25 21.29
CA ARG A 354 5.75 1.82 22.43
C ARG A 354 5.43 1.12 23.74
N TYR A 355 4.15 0.78 23.98
CA TYR A 355 3.73 0.10 25.19
C TYR A 355 4.33 -1.30 25.33
N VAL A 356 4.37 -2.06 24.24
CA VAL A 356 4.92 -3.44 24.23
C VAL A 356 6.45 -3.46 24.05
N GLY A 357 7.04 -2.38 23.52
CA GLY A 357 8.47 -2.34 23.20
C GLY A 357 8.82 -3.02 21.88
N THR A 358 7.90 -3.01 20.91
CA THR A 358 8.10 -3.51 19.55
C THR A 358 8.27 -2.36 18.56
N HIS A 359 8.64 -2.65 17.30
CA HIS A 359 8.87 -1.62 16.29
C HIS A 359 7.66 -1.43 15.35
N PRO A 360 7.13 -0.20 15.18
CA PRO A 360 6.10 0.11 14.19
C PRO A 360 6.73 0.26 12.81
N GLY A 361 6.68 -0.79 11.97
CA GLY A 361 7.42 -0.87 10.72
C GLY A 361 6.91 0.02 9.58
N GLY A 362 5.62 0.39 9.58
CA GLY A 362 5.12 1.20 8.46
C GLY A 362 3.63 1.41 8.39
N VAL A 363 3.17 1.90 7.21
CA VAL A 363 1.76 2.16 6.91
C VAL A 363 1.34 1.58 5.56
N HIS A 364 0.07 1.17 5.44
CA HIS A 364 -0.57 0.66 4.25
C HIS A 364 -1.80 1.51 3.93
N LEU A 365 -1.77 2.27 2.83
CA LEU A 365 -2.73 3.33 2.55
C LEU A 365 -3.44 3.16 1.20
N GLU A 366 -4.72 3.54 1.15
CA GLU A 366 -5.45 3.75 -0.09
C GLU A 366 -5.46 5.24 -0.44
N LEU A 367 -4.80 5.58 -1.56
CA LEU A 367 -4.66 6.97 -2.02
C LEU A 367 -4.66 7.07 -3.55
N THR A 368 -4.91 8.29 -4.02
CA THR A 368 -4.73 8.68 -5.42
C THR A 368 -3.97 10.01 -5.49
N GLY A 369 -3.42 10.32 -6.67
CA GLY A 369 -2.86 11.64 -6.97
C GLY A 369 -3.91 12.67 -7.39
N ASP A 370 -5.13 12.22 -7.65
CA ASP A 370 -6.24 13.07 -8.11
C ASP A 370 -6.89 13.82 -6.93
N ASP A 371 -7.50 14.99 -7.20
CA ASP A 371 -8.22 15.79 -6.21
C ASP A 371 -9.63 15.25 -5.96
N VAL A 372 -9.71 14.00 -5.50
CA VAL A 372 -11.00 13.38 -5.17
C VAL A 372 -11.53 13.88 -3.82
N THR A 373 -12.85 13.76 -3.64
CA THR A 373 -13.55 14.15 -2.41
C THR A 373 -14.14 12.92 -1.69
N GLU A 374 -13.37 11.82 -1.61
CA GLU A 374 -13.85 10.52 -1.13
C GLU A 374 -13.72 10.35 0.39
N CYS A 375 -12.75 11.03 1.03
CA CYS A 375 -12.54 11.03 2.48
C CYS A 375 -12.83 12.41 3.07
N LEU A 376 -13.51 12.46 4.20
CA LEU A 376 -13.90 13.69 4.89
C LEU A 376 -12.74 14.30 5.69
N GLY A 377 -12.68 15.62 5.74
CA GLY A 377 -11.70 16.37 6.54
C GLY A 377 -10.32 16.45 5.90
N GLY A 378 -9.29 16.62 6.74
CA GLY A 378 -7.92 16.86 6.31
C GLY A 378 -7.72 18.24 5.70
N GLY A 379 -6.53 18.50 5.21
CA GLY A 379 -6.15 19.81 4.64
C GLY A 379 -6.92 20.24 3.39
N ALA A 380 -7.62 19.32 2.75
CA ALA A 380 -8.55 19.62 1.67
C ALA A 380 -9.93 20.10 2.18
N GLU A 381 -10.17 20.07 3.51
CA GLU A 381 -11.42 20.47 4.19
C GLU A 381 -12.69 19.85 3.55
N VAL A 382 -12.60 18.60 3.07
CA VAL A 382 -13.74 17.92 2.43
C VAL A 382 -14.87 17.77 3.45
N ALA A 383 -15.98 18.47 3.20
CA ALA A 383 -17.19 18.37 4.00
C ALA A 383 -18.13 17.31 3.43
N THR A 384 -19.09 16.86 4.26
CA THR A 384 -20.13 15.90 3.81
C THR A 384 -20.90 16.41 2.58
N SER A 385 -21.14 17.73 2.49
CA SER A 385 -21.80 18.37 1.34
C SER A 385 -21.00 18.27 0.04
N ASN A 386 -19.68 18.11 0.11
CA ASN A 386 -18.79 18.03 -1.05
C ASN A 386 -18.41 16.60 -1.42
N LEU A 387 -18.84 15.60 -0.65
CA LEU A 387 -18.46 14.19 -0.85
C LEU A 387 -18.78 13.70 -2.27
N GLY A 388 -19.84 14.21 -2.88
CA GLY A 388 -20.26 13.85 -4.24
C GLY A 388 -19.59 14.62 -5.38
N ASP A 389 -18.79 15.67 -5.11
CA ASP A 389 -18.25 16.56 -6.15
C ASP A 389 -17.26 15.83 -7.07
N ARG A 390 -16.37 15.03 -6.48
CA ARG A 390 -15.38 14.19 -7.19
C ARG A 390 -15.23 12.82 -6.50
N TYR A 391 -16.32 12.06 -6.42
CA TYR A 391 -16.33 10.71 -5.89
C TYR A 391 -16.10 9.71 -7.03
N GLU A 392 -14.85 9.33 -7.25
CA GLU A 392 -14.40 8.59 -8.44
C GLU A 392 -14.02 7.13 -8.14
N THR A 393 -13.99 6.73 -6.86
CA THR A 393 -13.64 5.35 -6.51
C THR A 393 -14.69 4.35 -6.99
N MET A 394 -14.24 3.21 -7.48
CA MET A 394 -15.11 2.09 -7.83
C MET A 394 -15.48 1.21 -6.63
N CYS A 395 -14.77 1.33 -5.51
CA CYS A 395 -14.91 0.45 -4.34
C CYS A 395 -14.89 1.19 -3.01
N ASP A 396 -13.69 1.43 -2.46
CA ASP A 396 -13.52 2.05 -1.17
C ASP A 396 -12.89 3.44 -1.31
N PRO A 397 -13.24 4.41 -0.46
CA PRO A 397 -12.77 5.79 -0.55
C PRO A 397 -11.25 5.89 -0.38
N ARG A 398 -10.62 6.79 -1.14
CA ARG A 398 -9.17 7.03 -1.14
C ARG A 398 -8.84 8.40 -0.58
N LEU A 399 -7.68 8.54 0.03
CA LEU A 399 -7.11 9.85 0.33
C LEU A 399 -6.72 10.53 -0.98
N ASN A 400 -7.00 11.82 -1.13
CA ASN A 400 -6.49 12.63 -2.23
C ASN A 400 -5.02 13.03 -1.98
N GLY A 401 -4.39 13.69 -2.96
CA GLY A 401 -2.98 14.09 -2.85
C GLY A 401 -2.71 14.98 -1.64
N SER A 402 -3.58 15.95 -1.36
CA SER A 402 -3.44 16.87 -0.22
C SER A 402 -3.52 16.16 1.13
N GLN A 403 -4.53 15.32 1.32
CA GLN A 403 -4.69 14.52 2.53
C GLN A 403 -3.51 13.55 2.73
N SER A 404 -3.01 12.96 1.66
CA SER A 404 -1.87 12.03 1.72
C SER A 404 -0.58 12.70 2.17
N ILE A 405 -0.28 13.89 1.67
CA ILE A 405 0.91 14.65 2.06
C ILE A 405 0.77 15.18 3.50
N GLU A 406 -0.41 15.66 3.89
CA GLU A 406 -0.67 16.03 5.29
C GLU A 406 -0.46 14.84 6.22
N LEU A 407 -0.97 13.65 5.86
CA LEU A 407 -0.74 12.44 6.64
C LEU A 407 0.75 12.14 6.82
N ALA A 408 1.57 12.33 5.77
CA ALA A 408 3.01 12.12 5.87
C ALA A 408 3.68 13.08 6.87
N PHE A 409 3.28 14.34 6.91
CA PHE A 409 3.79 15.29 7.90
C PHE A 409 3.36 14.92 9.33
N ARG A 410 2.10 14.51 9.52
CA ARG A 410 1.58 14.08 10.84
C ARG A 410 2.29 12.80 11.31
N LEU A 411 2.53 11.84 10.41
CA LEU A 411 3.35 10.66 10.68
C LEU A 411 4.77 11.03 11.10
N ALA A 412 5.38 11.97 10.40
CA ALA A 412 6.72 12.46 10.70
C ALA A 412 6.81 13.08 12.12
N GLU A 413 5.79 13.84 12.53
CA GLU A 413 5.69 14.37 13.90
C GLU A 413 5.61 13.23 14.93
N LEU A 414 4.74 12.23 14.72
CA LEU A 414 4.59 11.08 15.62
C LEU A 414 5.89 10.26 15.77
N LEU A 415 6.61 10.08 14.67
CA LEU A 415 7.88 9.35 14.65
C LEU A 415 8.98 10.12 15.39
N ARG A 416 9.07 11.43 15.18
CA ARG A 416 10.03 12.30 15.86
C ARG A 416 9.79 12.35 17.39
N ASP A 417 8.55 12.43 17.82
CA ASP A 417 8.19 12.47 19.24
C ASP A 417 8.38 11.10 19.93
N GLY A 418 8.31 10.01 19.18
CA GLY A 418 8.58 8.66 19.68
C GLY A 418 10.08 8.30 19.74
N ALA A 419 10.95 9.06 19.07
CA ALA A 419 12.41 8.86 19.08
C ALA A 419 13.10 9.62 20.23
N ARG A 420 12.37 10.41 21.01
CA ARG A 420 12.83 11.10 22.24
C ARG A 420 12.46 10.30 23.49
#